data_bc371265f4f2b6079dde9822d16de614
#
_entry.id   bc371265f4f2b6079dde9822d16de614
#
_cell.length_a   1.000
_cell.length_b   1.000
_cell.length_c   1.000
_cell.angle_alpha   90.00
_cell.angle_beta   90.00
_cell.angle_gamma   90.00
#
_symmetry.space_group_name_H-M   'P 1'
#
loop_
_entity.id
_entity.type
_entity.pdbx_description
1 polymer ?
#
loop_
_entity_poly.entity_id
_entity_poly.type
_entity_poly.pdbx_seq_one_letter_code
_entity_poly.pdbx_strand_id
1 'polypeptide(L)'
;MKTIKHLFIPILLLTLFGLNAAGENMPKVIIRKDSVLTTTWATGHLMFVDGDTMQFPIQIRRRGATSLRYDKPSLAIKLFSEMGGVKQNFSFLGMREDNYWILDAMAADKARMRNRVTMDLWNEIAPPLWYTDLEPEAQNTYNGQMVSVCLDSVEMGIYCLQERIDRKQLKLKKYSNKQGIRGVLYKTTSWSNSVNFTDIPSPYPTDSEYKWDGWEIQYPDAEDGEPVIWQPLLDLLQFICYSSATQFADSIAEYIDIPTYSNYILLVELLSLRDNCGKNNFWSFYDISKSKKATISLWDTDHSWGRMYNSKPEKPDYLISNNLIKRLYECYPFFSDSLEQRWANLRQTSFCIAHLDSLCAKYFTQYQETGMDTIERRLWDGHNGIEIDIPSEQAYIHNWLVERLAFLDAQFHYLPAQIHTVYSFENDQTTIVFDLLGRIVANSIEHLPSGIYLYRHNGKTEKILIP
;
A
#
# COMPACT_ATOMS: atom_id res chain seq x y z
N MET A 1 -25.15 59.86 12.71
CA MET A 1 -24.31 59.67 11.51
C MET A 1 -23.02 58.99 11.94
N LYS A 2 -22.89 57.68 11.75
CA LYS A 2 -21.64 56.93 11.92
C LYS A 2 -21.23 56.41 10.57
N THR A 3 -20.11 56.88 10.09
CA THR A 3 -19.54 56.63 8.77
C THR A 3 -18.94 55.20 8.76
N ILE A 4 -19.48 54.34 7.91
CA ILE A 4 -18.93 52.99 7.65
C ILE A 4 -17.76 53.17 6.67
N LYS A 5 -16.56 52.84 7.13
CA LYS A 5 -15.38 52.74 6.24
C LYS A 5 -15.40 51.38 5.54
N HIS A 6 -15.69 51.39 4.26
CA HIS A 6 -15.47 50.22 3.39
C HIS A 6 -13.97 50.02 3.18
N LEU A 7 -13.50 48.90 3.68
CA LEU A 7 -12.13 48.42 3.42
C LEU A 7 -12.12 47.75 2.03
N PHE A 8 -11.59 48.43 1.05
CA PHE A 8 -11.30 47.85 -0.26
C PHE A 8 -10.07 46.93 -0.12
N ILE A 9 -10.26 45.60 -0.24
CA ILE A 9 -9.18 44.65 -0.44
C ILE A 9 -8.90 44.65 -1.94
N PRO A 10 -7.68 44.95 -2.43
CA PRO A 10 -7.38 44.89 -3.84
C PRO A 10 -7.35 43.44 -4.28
N ILE A 11 -8.26 43.06 -5.18
CA ILE A 11 -8.20 41.84 -5.95
C ILE A 11 -6.96 41.94 -6.83
N LEU A 12 -5.88 41.27 -6.43
CA LEU A 12 -4.68 41.13 -7.25
C LEU A 12 -5.01 40.18 -8.40
N LEU A 13 -5.17 40.76 -9.60
CA LEU A 13 -5.30 40.03 -10.86
C LEU A 13 -4.08 39.12 -11.01
N LEU A 14 -4.26 37.81 -10.82
CA LEU A 14 -3.27 36.82 -11.22
C LEU A 14 -3.18 36.85 -12.75
N THR A 15 -2.09 37.39 -13.29
CA THR A 15 -1.68 37.15 -14.68
C THR A 15 -1.45 35.63 -14.80
N LEU A 16 -2.37 34.97 -15.49
CA LEU A 16 -2.22 33.62 -15.99
C LEU A 16 -1.01 33.58 -16.91
N PHE A 17 0.13 33.13 -16.39
CA PHE A 17 1.17 32.62 -17.27
C PHE A 17 0.57 31.39 -17.97
N GLY A 18 0.62 31.40 -19.31
CA GLY A 18 0.13 30.30 -20.12
C GLY A 18 0.82 29.00 -19.75
N LEU A 19 0.16 28.22 -18.91
CA LEU A 19 0.46 26.82 -18.67
C LEU A 19 0.00 26.08 -19.92
N ASN A 20 0.91 25.39 -20.56
CA ASN A 20 0.60 24.46 -21.64
C ASN A 20 -0.52 23.49 -21.17
N ALA A 21 -1.39 23.13 -22.10
CA ALA A 21 -2.56 22.24 -21.87
C ALA A 21 -2.22 20.83 -21.30
N ALA A 22 -0.92 20.46 -21.25
CA ALA A 22 -0.44 19.26 -20.61
C ALA A 22 -0.51 19.43 -19.06
N GLY A 23 -1.40 18.74 -18.38
CA GLY A 23 -1.62 18.79 -16.92
C GLY A 23 -3.00 19.30 -16.49
N GLU A 24 -3.87 19.71 -17.43
CA GLU A 24 -5.21 20.18 -17.11
C GLU A 24 -6.12 19.13 -16.47
N ASN A 25 -5.78 17.84 -16.61
CA ASN A 25 -6.59 16.73 -16.12
C ASN A 25 -6.11 16.11 -14.80
N MET A 26 -5.01 16.58 -14.21
CA MET A 26 -4.57 16.09 -12.89
C MET A 26 -5.07 17.04 -11.79
N PRO A 27 -5.77 16.54 -10.77
CA PRO A 27 -6.21 17.36 -9.64
C PRO A 27 -5.03 18.10 -9.02
N LYS A 28 -5.24 19.36 -8.61
CA LYS A 28 -4.17 20.23 -8.14
C LYS A 28 -4.36 20.63 -6.67
N VAL A 29 -3.29 20.56 -5.91
CA VAL A 29 -3.20 21.05 -4.53
C VAL A 29 -2.27 22.26 -4.51
N ILE A 30 -2.79 23.43 -4.17
CA ILE A 30 -2.03 24.66 -4.06
C ILE A 30 -1.97 25.05 -2.59
N ILE A 31 -0.78 25.19 -2.05
CA ILE A 31 -0.55 25.50 -0.64
C ILE A 31 0.18 26.82 -0.51
N ARG A 32 -0.30 27.67 0.36
CA ARG A 32 0.40 28.85 0.88
C ARG A 32 0.64 28.65 2.36
N LYS A 33 1.89 28.68 2.79
CA LYS A 33 2.29 28.55 4.18
C LYS A 33 2.69 29.90 4.77
N ASP A 34 2.44 30.07 6.06
CA ASP A 34 2.73 31.33 6.75
C ASP A 34 4.16 31.37 7.32
N SER A 35 4.85 30.23 7.35
CA SER A 35 6.22 30.13 7.88
C SER A 35 7.03 29.02 7.22
N VAL A 36 8.29 28.90 7.56
CA VAL A 36 9.19 27.84 7.04
C VAL A 36 8.68 26.46 7.46
N LEU A 37 8.65 25.52 6.51
CA LEU A 37 8.24 24.13 6.77
C LEU A 37 9.33 23.36 7.51
N THR A 38 8.99 22.93 8.70
CA THR A 38 9.78 22.01 9.52
C THR A 38 8.96 20.77 9.87
N THR A 39 9.41 19.97 10.82
CA THR A 39 8.63 18.85 11.39
C THR A 39 7.59 19.31 12.41
N THR A 40 7.59 20.59 12.80
CA THR A 40 6.54 21.19 13.61
C THR A 40 5.42 21.75 12.74
N TRP A 41 4.20 21.83 13.31
CA TRP A 41 3.05 22.34 12.60
C TRP A 41 3.16 23.84 12.35
N ALA A 42 3.03 24.25 11.09
CA ALA A 42 2.89 25.62 10.63
C ALA A 42 1.45 25.84 10.15
N THR A 43 0.95 27.07 10.19
CA THR A 43 -0.32 27.45 9.58
C THR A 43 -0.17 27.75 8.10
N GLY A 44 -1.30 27.74 7.37
CA GLY A 44 -1.35 28.05 5.95
C GLY A 44 -2.74 27.88 5.38
N HIS A 45 -2.82 27.98 4.07
CA HIS A 45 -4.05 27.80 3.28
C HIS A 45 -3.82 26.76 2.18
N LEU A 46 -4.78 25.88 2.00
CA LEU A 46 -4.84 24.91 0.92
C LEU A 46 -5.99 25.26 -0.02
N MET A 47 -5.70 25.28 -1.32
CA MET A 47 -6.70 25.31 -2.37
C MET A 47 -6.61 24.00 -3.14
N PHE A 48 -7.71 23.28 -3.22
CA PHE A 48 -7.86 22.06 -4.02
C PHE A 48 -8.67 22.38 -5.27
N VAL A 49 -8.18 21.97 -6.43
CA VAL A 49 -8.77 22.22 -7.75
C VAL A 49 -8.95 20.89 -8.48
N ASP A 50 -10.20 20.55 -8.73
CA ASP A 50 -10.62 19.36 -9.50
C ASP A 50 -11.97 19.67 -10.16
N GLY A 51 -11.97 20.40 -11.29
CA GLY A 51 -13.15 21.04 -11.85
C GLY A 51 -13.57 22.25 -11.02
N ASP A 52 -14.05 21.99 -9.79
CA ASP A 52 -14.36 23.02 -8.80
C ASP A 52 -13.14 23.38 -7.94
N THR A 53 -13.21 24.54 -7.27
CA THR A 53 -12.17 25.03 -6.36
C THR A 53 -12.68 25.07 -4.93
N MET A 54 -11.98 24.37 -4.04
CA MET A 54 -12.25 24.38 -2.60
C MET A 54 -11.08 24.94 -1.82
N GLN A 55 -11.32 25.61 -0.71
CA GLN A 55 -10.28 26.25 0.09
C GLN A 55 -10.44 25.89 1.56
N PHE A 56 -9.29 25.66 2.23
CA PHE A 56 -9.24 25.28 3.64
C PHE A 56 -8.11 26.02 4.35
N PRO A 57 -8.34 26.59 5.51
CA PRO A 57 -7.27 26.84 6.47
C PRO A 57 -6.64 25.52 6.90
N ILE A 58 -5.32 25.48 6.98
CA ILE A 58 -4.59 24.26 7.29
C ILE A 58 -3.52 24.45 8.36
N GLN A 59 -3.18 23.34 9.00
CA GLN A 59 -1.85 23.16 9.58
C GLN A 59 -1.07 22.20 8.69
N ILE A 60 0.21 22.47 8.47
CA ILE A 60 1.08 21.71 7.58
C ILE A 60 2.45 21.51 8.23
N ARG A 61 3.06 20.35 8.01
CA ARG A 61 4.43 20.06 8.42
C ARG A 61 5.13 19.09 7.46
N ARG A 62 6.45 19.10 7.44
CA ARG A 62 7.21 18.00 6.84
C ARG A 62 6.99 16.73 7.67
N ARG A 63 6.90 15.59 7.00
CA ARG A 63 6.75 14.28 7.65
C ARG A 63 7.73 13.26 7.08
N GLY A 64 7.92 12.18 7.84
CA GLY A 64 8.76 11.05 7.49
C GLY A 64 9.85 10.81 8.54
N ALA A 65 10.67 9.81 8.29
CA ALA A 65 11.90 9.53 9.03
C ALA A 65 13.10 9.75 8.08
N THR A 66 13.48 8.73 7.32
CA THR A 66 14.53 8.84 6.31
C THR A 66 14.15 9.81 5.19
N SER A 67 12.86 9.86 4.81
CA SER A 67 12.34 10.77 3.77
C SER A 67 12.49 12.26 4.09
N LEU A 68 12.73 12.66 5.35
CA LEU A 68 13.08 14.04 5.69
C LEU A 68 14.40 14.52 5.06
N ARG A 69 15.25 13.60 4.61
CA ARG A 69 16.54 13.91 3.96
C ARG A 69 16.40 14.24 2.48
N TYR A 70 15.24 13.93 1.87
CA TYR A 70 15.02 14.24 0.47
C TYR A 70 14.65 15.70 0.27
N ASP A 71 15.10 16.27 -0.85
CA ASP A 71 14.79 17.66 -1.26
C ASP A 71 13.29 17.85 -1.51
N LYS A 72 12.64 16.84 -2.09
CA LYS A 72 11.20 16.79 -2.30
C LYS A 72 10.50 16.31 -1.01
N PRO A 73 9.85 17.19 -0.24
CA PRO A 73 9.33 16.85 1.08
C PRO A 73 7.96 16.16 1.00
N SER A 74 7.77 15.07 1.72
CA SER A 74 6.42 14.59 2.06
C SER A 74 5.81 15.45 3.17
N LEU A 75 4.50 15.71 3.07
CA LEU A 75 3.78 16.66 3.93
C LEU A 75 2.62 16.00 4.66
N ALA A 76 2.37 16.43 5.88
CA ALA A 76 1.16 16.14 6.62
C ALA A 76 0.31 17.42 6.74
N ILE A 77 -1.00 17.27 6.56
CA ILE A 77 -1.94 18.40 6.50
C ILE A 77 -3.11 18.11 7.44
N LYS A 78 -3.50 19.09 8.24
CA LYS A 78 -4.75 19.08 9.01
C LYS A 78 -5.66 20.20 8.50
N LEU A 79 -6.92 19.88 8.20
CA LEU A 79 -7.93 20.84 7.72
C LEU A 79 -8.72 21.43 8.87
N PHE A 80 -9.07 22.72 8.74
CA PHE A 80 -9.88 23.46 9.72
C PHE A 80 -10.99 24.26 9.02
N SER A 81 -12.07 24.55 9.76
CA SER A 81 -13.16 25.40 9.26
C SER A 81 -12.74 26.88 9.19
N GLU A 82 -11.86 27.30 10.08
CA GLU A 82 -11.24 28.63 10.17
C GLU A 82 -9.84 28.51 10.80
N MET A 83 -9.00 29.49 10.64
CA MET A 83 -7.65 29.50 11.22
C MET A 83 -7.70 29.40 12.75
N GLY A 84 -7.10 28.34 13.31
CA GLY A 84 -7.17 28.03 14.73
C GLY A 84 -8.52 27.53 15.23
N GLY A 85 -9.44 27.24 14.32
CA GLY A 85 -10.79 26.77 14.61
C GLY A 85 -10.94 25.25 14.77
N VAL A 86 -12.15 24.77 14.53
CA VAL A 86 -12.48 23.34 14.66
C VAL A 86 -11.91 22.56 13.47
N LYS A 87 -11.39 21.34 13.71
CA LYS A 87 -10.98 20.39 12.67
C LYS A 87 -12.15 20.15 11.70
N GLN A 88 -11.91 20.27 10.40
CA GLN A 88 -12.90 20.08 9.35
C GLN A 88 -12.62 18.80 8.59
N ASN A 89 -13.54 17.84 8.63
CA ASN A 89 -13.46 16.69 7.77
C ASN A 89 -13.87 17.05 6.34
N PHE A 90 -13.21 16.44 5.38
CA PHE A 90 -13.52 16.56 3.96
C PHE A 90 -13.11 15.29 3.23
N SER A 91 -13.86 14.92 2.17
CA SER A 91 -13.56 13.80 1.28
C SER A 91 -12.92 14.33 0.00
N PHE A 92 -11.62 14.14 -0.19
CA PHE A 92 -10.96 14.41 -1.46
C PHE A 92 -11.11 13.21 -2.40
N LEU A 93 -11.55 13.44 -3.65
CA LEU A 93 -11.54 12.45 -4.73
C LEU A 93 -12.23 11.11 -4.35
N GLY A 94 -13.32 11.18 -3.59
CA GLY A 94 -14.08 10.00 -3.17
C GLY A 94 -13.44 9.16 -2.06
N MET A 95 -12.32 9.59 -1.49
CA MET A 95 -11.71 8.95 -0.33
C MET A 95 -12.53 9.23 0.94
N ARG A 96 -12.25 8.52 2.06
CA ARG A 96 -13.02 8.71 3.31
C ARG A 96 -12.94 10.16 3.80
N GLU A 97 -13.99 10.61 4.46
CA GLU A 97 -13.95 11.90 5.15
C GLU A 97 -12.96 11.89 6.32
N ASP A 98 -11.97 12.77 6.27
CA ASP A 98 -11.05 13.03 7.37
C ASP A 98 -10.56 14.47 7.34
N ASN A 99 -10.02 14.91 8.47
CA ASN A 99 -9.35 16.20 8.57
C ASN A 99 -7.82 16.09 8.46
N TYR A 100 -7.26 14.89 8.45
CA TYR A 100 -5.81 14.64 8.40
C TYR A 100 -5.42 13.91 7.11
N TRP A 101 -4.62 14.56 6.27
CA TRP A 101 -4.21 14.08 4.95
C TRP A 101 -2.70 14.04 4.83
N ILE A 102 -2.22 13.20 3.93
CA ILE A 102 -0.81 13.08 3.58
C ILE A 102 -0.63 13.42 2.11
N LEU A 103 0.35 14.27 1.81
CA LEU A 103 0.92 14.42 0.49
C LEU A 103 2.26 13.66 0.50
N ASP A 104 2.23 12.45 -0.04
CA ASP A 104 3.44 11.65 -0.19
C ASP A 104 4.20 12.08 -1.44
N ALA A 105 5.44 12.52 -1.24
CA ALA A 105 6.29 13.01 -2.33
C ALA A 105 6.84 11.87 -3.19
N MET A 106 6.80 10.64 -2.69
CA MET A 106 7.39 9.46 -3.34
C MET A 106 8.84 9.71 -3.81
N ALA A 107 9.60 10.49 -3.02
CA ALA A 107 10.89 11.05 -3.43
C ALA A 107 11.96 9.98 -3.69
N ALA A 108 11.88 8.85 -2.99
CA ALA A 108 12.80 7.72 -3.16
C ALA A 108 12.52 6.86 -4.41
N ASP A 109 11.35 7.03 -5.04
CA ASP A 109 10.87 6.21 -6.15
C ASP A 109 11.03 6.91 -7.51
N LYS A 110 11.81 6.33 -8.41
CA LYS A 110 12.00 6.82 -9.80
C LYS A 110 10.70 6.89 -10.61
N ALA A 111 9.75 5.99 -10.32
CA ALA A 111 8.47 5.90 -11.02
C ALA A 111 7.36 6.74 -10.37
N ARG A 112 7.59 7.28 -9.17
CA ARG A 112 6.59 8.07 -8.41
C ARG A 112 5.25 7.37 -8.17
N MET A 113 5.23 6.03 -8.08
CA MET A 113 3.98 5.28 -7.94
C MET A 113 4.06 4.02 -7.08
N ARG A 114 5.27 3.48 -6.79
CA ARG A 114 5.43 2.15 -6.17
C ARG A 114 4.64 1.99 -4.88
N ASN A 115 4.69 3.00 -4.00
CA ASN A 115 3.92 2.99 -2.77
C ASN A 115 2.40 2.90 -3.05
N ARG A 116 1.90 3.68 -4.02
CA ARG A 116 0.47 3.70 -4.33
C ARG A 116 0.00 2.43 -5.05
N VAL A 117 0.71 1.98 -6.08
CA VAL A 117 0.32 0.77 -6.84
C VAL A 117 0.39 -0.49 -5.98
N THR A 118 1.33 -0.56 -5.02
CA THR A 118 1.35 -1.64 -4.02
C THR A 118 0.08 -1.64 -3.17
N MET A 119 -0.40 -0.47 -2.77
CA MET A 119 -1.63 -0.36 -1.99
C MET A 119 -2.88 -0.62 -2.83
N ASP A 120 -2.88 -0.31 -4.14
CA ASP A 120 -3.97 -0.70 -5.03
C ASP A 120 -4.06 -2.23 -5.10
N LEU A 121 -2.93 -2.91 -5.29
CA LEU A 121 -2.88 -4.37 -5.29
C LEU A 121 -3.29 -4.97 -3.93
N TRP A 122 -2.85 -4.35 -2.82
CA TRP A 122 -3.26 -4.77 -1.48
C TRP A 122 -4.76 -4.61 -1.27
N ASN A 123 -5.38 -3.52 -1.74
CA ASN A 123 -6.82 -3.30 -1.69
C ASN A 123 -7.62 -4.42 -2.38
N GLU A 124 -7.07 -5.01 -3.45
CA GLU A 124 -7.71 -6.10 -4.20
C GLU A 124 -7.61 -7.46 -3.49
N ILE A 125 -6.49 -7.73 -2.82
CA ILE A 125 -6.21 -9.06 -2.28
C ILE A 125 -6.39 -9.18 -0.77
N ALA A 126 -6.42 -8.05 -0.04
CA ALA A 126 -6.58 -8.08 1.42
C ALA A 126 -7.91 -8.75 1.80
N PRO A 127 -7.90 -9.77 2.67
CA PRO A 127 -9.14 -10.37 3.12
C PRO A 127 -9.90 -9.39 4.04
N PRO A 128 -11.22 -9.58 4.22
CA PRO A 128 -11.95 -8.90 5.26
C PRO A 128 -11.27 -9.11 6.62
N LEU A 129 -11.23 -8.08 7.44
CA LEU A 129 -10.71 -8.17 8.81
C LEU A 129 -11.52 -9.17 9.62
N TRP A 130 -10.90 -9.91 10.51
CA TRP A 130 -11.56 -10.93 11.33
C TRP A 130 -12.75 -10.42 12.17
N TYR A 131 -12.87 -9.10 12.33
CA TYR A 131 -13.97 -8.43 13.04
C TYR A 131 -14.92 -7.65 12.11
N THR A 132 -14.89 -7.91 10.81
CA THR A 132 -15.73 -7.21 9.80
C THR A 132 -17.22 -7.33 10.10
N ASP A 133 -17.69 -8.46 10.65
CA ASP A 133 -19.10 -8.62 11.05
C ASP A 133 -19.52 -7.63 12.15
N LEU A 134 -18.57 -7.14 12.96
CA LEU A 134 -18.80 -6.14 14.01
C LEU A 134 -18.58 -4.71 13.51
N GLU A 135 -17.74 -4.53 12.52
CA GLU A 135 -17.33 -3.25 11.95
C GLU A 135 -17.22 -3.38 10.43
N PRO A 136 -18.35 -3.37 9.70
CA PRO A 136 -18.36 -3.60 8.25
C PRO A 136 -17.57 -2.59 7.43
N GLU A 137 -17.34 -1.40 7.96
CA GLU A 137 -16.56 -0.33 7.30
C GLU A 137 -15.07 -0.35 7.66
N ALA A 138 -14.62 -1.32 8.45
CA ALA A 138 -13.20 -1.44 8.79
C ALA A 138 -12.39 -1.84 7.56
N GLN A 139 -11.29 -1.13 7.32
CA GLN A 139 -10.42 -1.37 6.17
C GLN A 139 -8.97 -1.52 6.62
N ASN A 140 -8.30 -2.58 6.16
CA ASN A 140 -6.88 -2.84 6.40
C ASN A 140 -5.99 -2.24 5.30
N THR A 141 -6.45 -1.15 4.70
CA THR A 141 -5.86 -0.52 3.53
C THR A 141 -6.02 0.99 3.64
N TYR A 142 -5.41 1.74 2.72
CA TYR A 142 -5.68 3.17 2.56
C TYR A 142 -5.71 3.54 1.08
N ASN A 143 -6.53 4.54 0.75
CA ASN A 143 -6.64 5.05 -0.60
C ASN A 143 -5.74 6.27 -0.80
N GLY A 144 -5.42 6.54 -2.06
CA GLY A 144 -4.66 7.71 -2.47
C GLY A 144 -4.86 7.99 -3.95
N GLN A 145 -4.72 9.25 -4.31
CA GLN A 145 -4.87 9.73 -5.68
C GLN A 145 -3.68 10.62 -6.05
N MET A 146 -3.22 10.52 -7.29
CA MET A 146 -2.15 11.38 -7.78
C MET A 146 -2.66 12.78 -8.01
N VAL A 147 -1.89 13.76 -7.53
CA VAL A 147 -2.18 15.19 -7.64
C VAL A 147 -0.91 15.94 -8.02
N SER A 148 -1.06 17.05 -8.70
CA SER A 148 0.01 18.03 -8.84
C SER A 148 0.03 18.98 -7.65
N VAL A 149 1.22 19.34 -7.15
CA VAL A 149 1.35 20.21 -5.97
C VAL A 149 2.09 21.48 -6.35
N CYS A 150 1.57 22.61 -5.85
CA CYS A 150 2.24 23.90 -5.88
C CYS A 150 2.38 24.43 -4.44
N LEU A 151 3.58 24.80 -4.04
CA LEU A 151 3.88 25.30 -2.69
C LEU A 151 4.45 26.71 -2.79
N ASP A 152 3.75 27.72 -2.23
CA ASP A 152 4.12 29.15 -2.34
C ASP A 152 4.42 29.60 -3.78
N SER A 153 3.58 29.17 -4.72
CA SER A 153 3.73 29.42 -6.15
C SER A 153 4.90 28.69 -6.84
N VAL A 154 5.61 27.80 -6.14
CA VAL A 154 6.64 26.94 -6.70
C VAL A 154 6.01 25.58 -7.05
N GLU A 155 6.19 25.16 -8.31
CA GLU A 155 5.76 23.84 -8.76
C GLU A 155 6.58 22.74 -8.07
N MET A 156 5.90 21.76 -7.48
CA MET A 156 6.52 20.66 -6.75
C MET A 156 6.36 19.30 -7.45
N GLY A 157 5.62 19.26 -8.57
CA GLY A 157 5.39 18.04 -9.35
C GLY A 157 4.35 17.09 -8.75
N ILE A 158 4.54 15.79 -8.98
CA ILE A 158 3.62 14.70 -8.61
C ILE A 158 3.70 14.39 -7.14
N TYR A 159 2.54 14.29 -6.48
CA TYR A 159 2.37 13.75 -5.12
C TYR A 159 1.21 12.77 -5.10
N CYS A 160 1.23 11.84 -4.14
CA CYS A 160 0.05 11.06 -3.80
C CYS A 160 -0.66 11.75 -2.62
N LEU A 161 -1.86 12.28 -2.85
CA LEU A 161 -2.76 12.69 -1.78
C LEU A 161 -3.44 11.45 -1.24
N GLN A 162 -3.20 11.11 0.03
CA GLN A 162 -3.62 9.82 0.57
C GLN A 162 -4.14 9.89 2.00
N GLU A 163 -4.96 8.88 2.30
CA GLU A 163 -5.39 8.53 3.64
C GLU A 163 -4.23 8.00 4.47
N ARG A 164 -4.50 7.63 5.70
CA ARG A 164 -3.53 6.98 6.58
C ARG A 164 -4.15 5.77 7.30
N ILE A 165 -3.33 4.81 7.67
CA ILE A 165 -3.71 3.77 8.61
C ILE A 165 -3.80 4.40 10.00
N ASP A 166 -4.99 4.37 10.58
CA ASP A 166 -5.26 4.88 11.92
C ASP A 166 -6.44 4.13 12.57
N ARG A 167 -6.77 4.52 13.80
CA ARG A 167 -7.93 3.98 14.53
C ARG A 167 -9.24 4.06 13.73
N LYS A 168 -9.46 5.17 12.99
CA LYS A 168 -10.71 5.39 12.24
C LYS A 168 -10.80 4.45 11.05
N GLN A 169 -9.70 4.24 10.32
CA GLN A 169 -9.62 3.34 9.17
C GLN A 169 -9.88 1.89 9.59
N LEU A 170 -9.24 1.47 10.67
CA LEU A 170 -9.35 0.13 11.22
C LEU A 170 -10.57 -0.04 12.14
N LYS A 171 -11.37 1.02 12.39
CA LYS A 171 -12.51 1.00 13.34
C LYS A 171 -12.16 0.42 14.72
N LEU A 172 -10.92 0.62 15.19
CA LEU A 172 -10.52 0.14 16.52
C LEU A 172 -11.34 0.80 17.61
N LYS A 173 -11.62 0.07 18.68
CA LYS A 173 -12.41 0.59 19.80
C LYS A 173 -11.75 1.81 20.41
N LYS A 174 -12.56 2.88 20.54
CA LYS A 174 -12.07 4.17 21.03
C LYS A 174 -11.75 4.11 22.51
N TYR A 175 -10.64 4.75 22.91
CA TYR A 175 -10.33 5.04 24.31
C TYR A 175 -11.41 5.94 24.94
N SER A 176 -11.71 5.69 26.19
CA SER A 176 -12.48 6.60 27.03
C SER A 176 -12.08 6.43 28.50
N ASN A 177 -12.19 7.51 29.28
CA ASN A 177 -11.91 7.46 30.73
C ASN A 177 -12.76 6.39 31.48
N LYS A 178 -13.96 6.10 30.96
CA LYS A 178 -14.88 5.13 31.58
C LYS A 178 -14.50 3.68 31.27
N GLN A 179 -14.03 3.40 30.06
CA GLN A 179 -13.77 2.02 29.59
C GLN A 179 -12.28 1.69 29.51
N GLY A 180 -11.42 2.67 29.68
CA GLY A 180 -9.98 2.52 29.50
C GLY A 180 -9.58 2.34 28.03
N ILE A 181 -8.39 1.78 27.82
CA ILE A 181 -7.85 1.43 26.51
C ILE A 181 -8.50 0.11 26.04
N ARG A 182 -9.01 0.11 24.82
CA ARG A 182 -9.62 -1.07 24.20
C ARG A 182 -9.02 -1.38 22.83
N GLY A 183 -8.94 -0.41 21.93
CA GLY A 183 -8.24 -0.53 20.66
C GLY A 183 -6.79 -0.07 20.81
N VAL A 184 -5.85 -0.75 20.15
CA VAL A 184 -4.43 -0.36 20.15
C VAL A 184 -3.84 -0.48 18.76
N LEU A 185 -2.97 0.46 18.40
CA LEU A 185 -2.23 0.46 17.14
C LEU A 185 -0.76 0.72 17.39
N TYR A 186 0.08 -0.22 17.01
CA TYR A 186 1.54 -0.10 17.03
C TYR A 186 2.07 0.03 15.61
N LYS A 187 3.20 0.70 15.45
CA LYS A 187 3.94 0.77 14.21
C LYS A 187 5.36 0.28 14.41
N THR A 188 5.85 -0.56 13.49
CA THR A 188 7.29 -0.90 13.42
C THR A 188 8.03 0.18 12.63
N THR A 189 9.11 0.72 13.18
CA THR A 189 9.84 1.88 12.63
C THR A 189 11.29 1.60 12.31
N SER A 190 11.87 0.57 12.92
CA SER A 190 13.26 0.13 12.68
C SER A 190 13.42 -1.36 12.91
N TRP A 191 14.48 -1.93 12.36
CA TRP A 191 14.88 -3.31 12.60
C TRP A 191 15.35 -3.51 14.03
N SER A 192 14.89 -4.58 14.66
CA SER A 192 15.30 -5.01 16.00
C SER A 192 15.01 -6.50 16.20
N ASN A 193 15.39 -7.05 17.35
CA ASN A 193 15.09 -8.43 17.68
C ASN A 193 13.59 -8.65 17.87
N SER A 194 12.90 -7.75 18.54
CA SER A 194 11.44 -7.88 18.76
C SER A 194 10.64 -7.68 17.47
N VAL A 195 11.08 -6.79 16.56
CA VAL A 195 10.45 -6.58 15.24
C VAL A 195 10.66 -7.80 14.32
N ASN A 196 11.78 -8.53 14.49
CA ASN A 196 12.04 -9.79 13.78
C ASN A 196 11.44 -11.02 14.50
N PHE A 197 10.80 -10.84 15.64
CA PHE A 197 10.24 -11.90 16.47
C PHE A 197 11.28 -12.92 16.94
N THR A 198 12.54 -12.51 17.13
CA THR A 198 13.62 -13.41 17.56
C THR A 198 13.85 -13.38 19.06
N ASP A 199 13.62 -12.23 19.69
CA ASP A 199 13.83 -12.04 21.12
C ASP A 199 13.09 -10.78 21.62
N ILE A 200 12.90 -10.66 22.93
CA ILE A 200 12.31 -9.50 23.59
C ILE A 200 13.36 -8.87 24.50
N PRO A 201 14.00 -7.77 24.07
CA PRO A 201 15.08 -7.18 24.83
C PRO A 201 14.60 -6.53 26.15
N SER A 202 15.43 -6.62 27.17
CA SER A 202 15.27 -5.90 28.44
C SER A 202 16.03 -4.57 28.41
N PRO A 203 15.52 -3.51 29.09
CA PRO A 203 14.29 -3.47 29.88
C PRO A 203 13.02 -3.44 28.99
N TYR A 204 11.92 -3.93 29.53
CA TYR A 204 10.61 -3.79 28.90
C TYR A 204 10.14 -2.34 28.96
N PRO A 205 9.32 -1.90 28.00
CA PRO A 205 8.82 -0.54 27.97
C PRO A 205 7.85 -0.28 29.12
N THR A 206 7.82 0.95 29.59
CA THR A 206 6.84 1.42 30.57
C THR A 206 5.66 2.12 29.91
N ASP A 207 4.53 2.26 30.59
CA ASP A 207 3.35 2.95 30.07
C ASP A 207 3.51 4.49 29.97
N SER A 208 4.73 4.99 30.14
CA SER A 208 5.12 6.39 29.86
C SER A 208 5.95 6.56 28.61
N GLU A 209 6.35 5.46 27.95
CA GLU A 209 7.20 5.45 26.76
C GLU A 209 6.35 5.18 25.53
N TYR A 210 6.54 5.99 24.47
CA TYR A 210 5.83 5.83 23.19
C TYR A 210 6.62 5.04 22.15
N LYS A 211 7.91 4.77 22.42
CA LYS A 211 8.81 4.03 21.53
C LYS A 211 9.63 3.02 22.33
N TRP A 212 9.74 1.82 21.79
CA TRP A 212 10.52 0.75 22.37
C TRP A 212 10.99 -0.23 21.28
N ASP A 213 12.27 -0.53 21.24
CA ASP A 213 12.89 -1.55 20.38
C ASP A 213 12.34 -1.64 18.95
N GLY A 214 12.27 -0.51 18.27
CA GLY A 214 11.74 -0.45 16.88
C GLY A 214 10.24 -0.34 16.77
N TRP A 215 9.50 -0.34 17.86
CA TRP A 215 8.05 -0.15 17.93
C TRP A 215 7.70 1.28 18.38
N GLU A 216 6.58 1.76 17.88
CA GLU A 216 6.00 3.06 18.26
C GLU A 216 4.48 2.92 18.41
N ILE A 217 3.92 3.47 19.50
CA ILE A 217 2.47 3.52 19.69
C ILE A 217 1.88 4.62 18.82
N GLN A 218 0.88 4.28 18.02
CA GLN A 218 0.14 5.20 17.16
C GLN A 218 -1.30 5.44 17.64
N TYR A 219 -1.82 4.53 18.45
CA TYR A 219 -3.08 4.67 19.14
C TYR A 219 -3.07 3.77 20.40
N PRO A 220 -3.50 4.25 21.55
CA PRO A 220 -4.02 5.59 21.87
C PRO A 220 -3.07 6.73 21.51
N ASP A 221 -3.62 7.96 21.28
CA ASP A 221 -2.86 9.08 20.72
C ASP A 221 -2.09 9.85 21.80
N ALA A 222 -0.78 9.73 21.77
CA ALA A 222 0.11 10.42 22.69
C ALA A 222 0.06 11.95 22.56
N GLU A 223 -0.13 12.47 21.33
CA GLU A 223 -0.24 13.92 21.10
C GLU A 223 -1.51 14.51 21.75
N ASP A 224 -2.56 13.68 21.88
CA ASP A 224 -3.81 14.05 22.57
C ASP A 224 -3.76 13.75 24.09
N GLY A 225 -2.62 13.28 24.64
CA GLY A 225 -2.43 12.96 26.06
C GLY A 225 -3.19 11.72 26.53
N GLU A 226 -3.57 10.83 25.63
CA GLU A 226 -4.18 9.55 25.97
C GLU A 226 -3.14 8.60 26.58
N PRO A 227 -3.53 7.72 27.55
CA PRO A 227 -2.62 6.76 28.16
C PRO A 227 -2.16 5.72 27.16
N VAL A 228 -0.96 5.18 27.34
CA VAL A 228 -0.37 4.15 26.49
C VAL A 228 -0.40 2.78 27.17
N ILE A 229 -0.27 1.71 26.42
CA ILE A 229 -0.17 0.33 26.90
C ILE A 229 0.72 -0.49 25.99
N TRP A 230 1.63 -1.29 26.56
CA TRP A 230 2.51 -2.20 25.83
C TRP A 230 2.15 -3.67 26.01
N GLN A 231 1.38 -4.01 27.03
CA GLN A 231 1.09 -5.39 27.39
C GLN A 231 0.53 -6.24 26.23
N PRO A 232 -0.41 -5.76 25.38
CA PRO A 232 -0.90 -6.56 24.27
C PRO A 232 0.20 -6.94 23.26
N LEU A 233 1.15 -6.03 23.01
CA LEU A 233 2.30 -6.32 22.16
C LEU A 233 3.28 -7.29 22.83
N LEU A 234 3.58 -7.09 24.12
CA LEU A 234 4.48 -7.97 24.87
C LEU A 234 3.93 -9.40 24.94
N ASP A 235 2.63 -9.56 25.13
CA ASP A 235 1.97 -10.88 25.13
C ASP A 235 2.10 -11.57 23.76
N LEU A 236 1.89 -10.82 22.67
CA LEU A 236 2.09 -11.32 21.30
C LEU A 236 3.54 -11.75 21.06
N LEU A 237 4.50 -10.88 21.41
CA LEU A 237 5.93 -11.16 21.22
C LEU A 237 6.37 -12.36 22.10
N GLN A 238 5.94 -12.41 23.37
CA GLN A 238 6.22 -13.50 24.28
C GLN A 238 5.74 -14.84 23.72
N PHE A 239 4.53 -14.84 23.17
CA PHE A 239 3.97 -16.03 22.54
C PHE A 239 4.77 -16.43 21.28
N ILE A 240 5.03 -15.50 20.37
CA ILE A 240 5.74 -15.81 19.12
C ILE A 240 7.20 -16.22 19.38
N CYS A 241 7.91 -15.57 20.28
CA CYS A 241 9.33 -15.86 20.51
C CYS A 241 9.54 -17.16 21.29
N TYR A 242 8.70 -17.47 22.30
CA TYR A 242 9.07 -18.43 23.32
C TYR A 242 8.09 -19.61 23.51
N SER A 243 6.92 -19.63 22.86
CA SER A 243 6.03 -20.79 22.93
C SER A 243 6.69 -22.03 22.31
N SER A 244 6.41 -23.21 22.84
CA SER A 244 6.81 -24.47 22.21
C SER A 244 6.16 -24.63 20.82
N ALA A 245 6.68 -25.52 19.98
CA ALA A 245 6.10 -25.79 18.67
C ALA A 245 4.62 -26.21 18.76
N THR A 246 4.27 -27.06 19.73
CA THR A 246 2.89 -27.50 19.96
C THR A 246 1.99 -26.33 20.40
N GLN A 247 2.42 -25.54 21.37
CA GLN A 247 1.65 -24.36 21.82
C GLN A 247 1.45 -23.36 20.68
N PHE A 248 2.48 -23.15 19.87
CA PHE A 248 2.40 -22.27 18.70
C PHE A 248 1.38 -22.80 17.69
N ALA A 249 1.47 -24.07 17.32
CA ALA A 249 0.54 -24.71 16.39
C ALA A 249 -0.93 -24.60 16.84
N ASP A 250 -1.17 -24.87 18.13
CA ASP A 250 -2.53 -24.92 18.69
C ASP A 250 -3.16 -23.55 18.84
N SER A 251 -2.36 -22.48 19.04
CA SER A 251 -2.92 -21.19 19.49
C SER A 251 -2.56 -19.99 18.61
N ILE A 252 -1.68 -20.10 17.61
CA ILE A 252 -1.24 -18.92 16.81
C ILE A 252 -2.42 -18.16 16.17
N ALA A 253 -3.46 -18.87 15.74
CA ALA A 253 -4.67 -18.27 15.16
C ALA A 253 -5.50 -17.44 16.15
N GLU A 254 -5.24 -17.56 17.45
CA GLU A 254 -5.82 -16.67 18.46
C GLU A 254 -5.03 -15.36 18.62
N TYR A 255 -3.74 -15.36 18.24
CA TYR A 255 -2.84 -14.23 18.39
C TYR A 255 -2.70 -13.39 17.13
N ILE A 256 -2.79 -14.01 15.95
CA ILE A 256 -2.72 -13.28 14.68
C ILE A 256 -3.87 -13.67 13.74
N ASP A 257 -4.23 -12.72 12.89
CA ASP A 257 -5.18 -12.92 11.78
C ASP A 257 -4.47 -13.66 10.65
N ILE A 258 -4.53 -15.00 10.66
CA ILE A 258 -3.82 -15.86 9.70
C ILE A 258 -4.18 -15.54 8.24
N PRO A 259 -5.46 -15.38 7.85
CA PRO A 259 -5.80 -15.03 6.46
C PRO A 259 -5.14 -13.73 5.99
N THR A 260 -5.17 -12.68 6.81
CA THR A 260 -4.51 -11.41 6.49
C THR A 260 -3.00 -11.57 6.41
N TYR A 261 -2.40 -12.29 7.36
CA TYR A 261 -0.95 -12.48 7.40
C TYR A 261 -0.46 -13.36 6.23
N SER A 262 -1.24 -14.34 5.79
CA SER A 262 -0.93 -15.17 4.62
C SER A 262 -0.88 -14.34 3.32
N ASN A 263 -1.90 -13.50 3.08
CA ASN A 263 -1.89 -12.61 1.92
C ASN A 263 -0.77 -11.55 2.00
N TYR A 264 -0.48 -11.07 3.21
CA TYR A 264 0.66 -10.17 3.43
C TYR A 264 1.99 -10.84 3.06
N ILE A 265 2.25 -12.09 3.47
CA ILE A 265 3.46 -12.84 3.08
C ILE A 265 3.57 -12.94 1.57
N LEU A 266 2.48 -13.33 0.89
CA LEU A 266 2.49 -13.48 -0.56
C LEU A 266 2.75 -12.17 -1.29
N LEU A 267 2.25 -11.03 -0.78
CA LEU A 267 2.53 -9.72 -1.34
C LEU A 267 3.97 -9.26 -1.06
N VAL A 268 4.46 -9.48 0.16
CA VAL A 268 5.85 -9.20 0.55
C VAL A 268 6.82 -9.95 -0.36
N GLU A 269 6.53 -11.22 -0.63
CA GLU A 269 7.32 -12.03 -1.57
C GLU A 269 7.18 -11.52 -3.00
N LEU A 270 5.95 -11.36 -3.52
CA LEU A 270 5.74 -10.92 -4.90
C LEU A 270 6.53 -9.66 -5.23
N LEU A 271 6.46 -8.66 -4.39
CA LEU A 271 7.01 -7.32 -4.64
C LEU A 271 8.40 -7.08 -4.05
N SER A 272 8.96 -8.09 -3.38
CA SER A 272 10.25 -7.97 -2.67
C SER A 272 10.27 -6.86 -1.61
N LEU A 273 9.22 -6.79 -0.79
CA LEU A 273 9.04 -5.78 0.25
C LEU A 273 9.93 -6.07 1.46
N ARG A 274 11.26 -5.94 1.33
CA ARG A 274 12.22 -6.27 2.39
C ARG A 274 11.94 -5.54 3.68
N ASP A 275 11.73 -4.23 3.60
CA ASP A 275 11.48 -3.40 4.78
C ASP A 275 10.20 -3.86 5.49
N ASN A 276 9.16 -4.16 4.74
CA ASN A 276 7.90 -4.59 5.30
C ASN A 276 7.91 -6.01 5.86
N CYS A 277 8.92 -6.84 5.61
CA CYS A 277 9.06 -8.11 6.32
C CYS A 277 9.25 -7.95 7.85
N GLY A 278 9.59 -6.74 8.30
CA GLY A 278 9.73 -6.41 9.73
C GLY A 278 9.24 -5.00 10.04
N LYS A 279 9.94 -3.97 9.56
CA LYS A 279 9.60 -2.57 9.82
C LYS A 279 8.52 -2.05 8.85
N ASN A 280 8.11 -0.80 9.05
CA ASN A 280 7.12 -0.08 8.21
C ASN A 280 5.73 -0.72 8.16
N ASN A 281 5.35 -1.51 9.14
CA ASN A 281 4.02 -2.08 9.27
C ASN A 281 3.29 -1.51 10.47
N PHE A 282 1.97 -1.60 10.43
CA PHE A 282 1.13 -1.41 11.61
C PHE A 282 0.65 -2.77 12.13
N TRP A 283 0.56 -2.88 13.46
CA TRP A 283 -0.02 -4.01 14.17
C TRP A 283 -1.16 -3.50 15.05
N SER A 284 -2.36 -3.95 14.76
CA SER A 284 -3.57 -3.45 15.41
C SER A 284 -4.26 -4.52 16.23
N PHE A 285 -4.79 -4.11 17.39
CA PHE A 285 -5.67 -4.91 18.23
C PHE A 285 -7.03 -4.22 18.28
N TYR A 286 -8.06 -4.85 17.75
CA TYR A 286 -9.40 -4.28 17.62
C TYR A 286 -10.02 -3.91 18.97
N ASP A 287 -10.04 -4.88 19.91
CA ASP A 287 -10.57 -4.74 21.27
C ASP A 287 -9.83 -5.69 22.21
N ILE A 288 -8.84 -5.19 22.93
CA ILE A 288 -8.01 -6.00 23.85
C ILE A 288 -8.78 -6.56 25.03
N SER A 289 -9.99 -6.03 25.33
CA SER A 289 -10.88 -6.58 26.36
C SER A 289 -11.62 -7.85 25.91
N LYS A 290 -11.57 -8.19 24.62
CA LYS A 290 -12.32 -9.29 24.00
C LYS A 290 -11.43 -10.29 23.27
N SER A 291 -10.31 -9.84 22.71
CA SER A 291 -9.44 -10.67 21.89
C SER A 291 -8.00 -10.20 21.98
N LYS A 292 -7.08 -11.16 21.97
CA LYS A 292 -5.63 -10.90 21.85
C LYS A 292 -5.13 -10.95 20.40
N LYS A 293 -6.06 -11.09 19.44
CA LYS A 293 -5.73 -11.22 18.01
C LYS A 293 -5.27 -9.90 17.41
N ALA A 294 -4.05 -9.91 16.91
CA ALA A 294 -3.44 -8.82 16.17
C ALA A 294 -3.68 -8.97 14.66
N THR A 295 -3.80 -7.85 13.98
CA THR A 295 -3.84 -7.76 12.51
C THR A 295 -2.72 -6.86 12.01
N ILE A 296 -2.04 -7.27 10.93
CA ILE A 296 -0.99 -6.47 10.28
C ILE A 296 -1.59 -5.60 9.18
N SER A 297 -1.09 -4.37 9.02
CA SER A 297 -1.38 -3.47 7.90
C SER A 297 -0.09 -2.95 7.30
N LEU A 298 -0.01 -2.91 5.97
CA LEU A 298 1.13 -2.40 5.23
C LEU A 298 1.21 -0.88 5.27
N TRP A 299 2.45 -0.37 5.25
CA TRP A 299 2.76 1.05 5.15
C TRP A 299 4.13 1.27 4.53
N ASP A 300 4.30 2.37 3.76
CA ASP A 300 5.62 2.79 3.26
C ASP A 300 6.29 1.71 2.41
N THR A 301 5.66 1.38 1.29
CA THR A 301 6.03 0.28 0.38
C THR A 301 6.75 0.77 -0.89
N ASP A 302 7.47 1.89 -0.79
CA ASP A 302 8.20 2.51 -1.91
C ASP A 302 9.41 1.67 -2.38
N HIS A 303 9.94 0.81 -1.50
CA HIS A 303 10.97 -0.18 -1.83
C HIS A 303 10.31 -1.48 -2.30
N SER A 304 9.91 -1.53 -3.56
CA SER A 304 9.14 -2.62 -4.16
C SER A 304 9.29 -2.64 -5.68
N TRP A 305 8.65 -3.58 -6.35
CA TRP A 305 8.60 -3.68 -7.81
C TRP A 305 9.99 -3.61 -8.45
N GLY A 306 10.94 -4.36 -7.88
CA GLY A 306 12.32 -4.45 -8.38
C GLY A 306 13.24 -3.30 -7.97
N ARG A 307 12.85 -2.44 -7.06
CA ARG A 307 13.71 -1.39 -6.51
C ARG A 307 13.81 -1.47 -4.99
N MET A 308 15.02 -1.27 -4.48
CA MET A 308 15.31 -1.07 -3.07
C MET A 308 15.62 0.42 -2.80
N TYR A 309 16.03 0.77 -1.57
CA TYR A 309 16.31 2.16 -1.17
C TYR A 309 17.18 2.92 -2.20
N ASN A 310 16.90 4.20 -2.36
CA ASN A 310 17.47 5.09 -3.38
C ASN A 310 17.29 4.53 -4.81
N SER A 311 16.17 3.88 -5.07
CA SER A 311 15.84 3.28 -6.37
C SER A 311 16.87 2.33 -6.97
N LYS A 312 17.74 1.73 -6.14
CA LYS A 312 18.71 0.74 -6.62
C LYS A 312 17.99 -0.52 -7.12
N PRO A 313 18.56 -1.20 -8.13
CA PRO A 313 18.00 -2.48 -8.60
C PRO A 313 17.93 -3.53 -7.48
N GLU A 314 16.81 -4.27 -7.44
CA GLU A 314 16.61 -5.40 -6.55
C GLU A 314 16.67 -6.71 -7.34
N LYS A 315 17.23 -7.76 -6.73
CA LYS A 315 17.28 -9.08 -7.34
C LYS A 315 15.91 -9.76 -7.29
N PRO A 316 15.52 -10.53 -8.31
CA PRO A 316 14.23 -11.22 -8.32
C PRO A 316 14.24 -12.59 -7.61
N ASP A 317 15.40 -13.16 -7.31
CA ASP A 317 15.62 -14.59 -7.05
C ASP A 317 15.98 -14.94 -5.60
N TYR A 318 15.26 -14.40 -4.62
CA TYR A 318 15.41 -14.75 -3.21
C TYR A 318 14.09 -14.69 -2.45
N LEU A 319 14.00 -15.41 -1.32
CA LEU A 319 12.88 -15.35 -0.39
C LEU A 319 13.18 -14.41 0.78
N ILE A 320 12.13 -13.78 1.28
CA ILE A 320 12.17 -12.88 2.43
C ILE A 320 11.56 -13.61 3.64
N SER A 321 12.17 -13.48 4.81
CA SER A 321 11.66 -14.17 6.00
C SER A 321 12.02 -13.45 7.29
N ASN A 322 11.16 -13.64 8.30
CA ASN A 322 11.41 -13.34 9.70
C ASN A 322 11.09 -14.56 10.56
N ASN A 323 11.29 -14.47 11.86
CA ASN A 323 11.07 -15.64 12.73
C ASN A 323 9.61 -16.08 12.81
N LEU A 324 8.63 -15.15 12.71
CA LEU A 324 7.22 -15.51 12.68
C LEU A 324 6.89 -16.34 11.42
N ILE A 325 7.37 -15.90 10.26
CA ILE A 325 7.18 -16.63 8.99
C ILE A 325 7.79 -18.03 9.09
N LYS A 326 9.03 -18.14 9.59
CA LYS A 326 9.69 -19.46 9.79
C LYS A 326 8.87 -20.36 10.68
N ARG A 327 8.39 -19.86 11.81
CA ARG A 327 7.59 -20.65 12.77
C ARG A 327 6.24 -21.09 12.18
N LEU A 328 5.61 -20.25 11.33
CA LEU A 328 4.40 -20.65 10.62
C LEU A 328 4.67 -21.84 9.68
N TYR A 329 5.75 -21.80 8.90
CA TYR A 329 6.13 -22.92 8.03
C TYR A 329 6.52 -24.18 8.81
N GLU A 330 7.22 -24.04 9.92
CA GLU A 330 7.75 -25.17 10.68
C GLU A 330 6.72 -25.82 11.61
N CYS A 331 5.80 -25.01 12.17
CA CYS A 331 4.96 -25.46 13.28
C CYS A 331 3.45 -25.45 12.97
N TYR A 332 2.95 -24.52 12.11
CA TYR A 332 1.52 -24.40 11.91
C TYR A 332 1.03 -25.38 10.82
N PRO A 333 0.11 -26.31 11.15
CA PRO A 333 -0.29 -27.37 10.23
C PRO A 333 -0.87 -26.84 8.92
N PHE A 334 -0.47 -27.45 7.80
CA PHE A 334 -0.95 -27.13 6.45
C PHE A 334 -0.71 -25.67 5.98
N PHE A 335 0.15 -24.94 6.67
CA PHE A 335 0.40 -23.53 6.32
C PHE A 335 1.01 -23.40 4.93
N SER A 336 2.02 -24.21 4.61
CA SER A 336 2.66 -24.25 3.30
C SER A 336 1.64 -24.54 2.19
N ASP A 337 0.85 -25.62 2.35
CA ASP A 337 -0.16 -26.02 1.38
C ASP A 337 -1.20 -24.91 1.15
N SER A 338 -1.59 -24.24 2.22
CA SER A 338 -2.55 -23.13 2.18
C SER A 338 -1.99 -21.93 1.41
N LEU A 339 -0.70 -21.61 1.61
CA LEU A 339 -0.01 -20.54 0.87
C LEU A 339 0.15 -20.89 -0.61
N GLU A 340 0.56 -22.12 -0.93
CA GLU A 340 0.68 -22.61 -2.31
C GLU A 340 -0.67 -22.54 -3.04
N GLN A 341 -1.73 -23.02 -2.40
CA GLN A 341 -3.08 -22.91 -2.95
C GLN A 341 -3.50 -21.44 -3.16
N ARG A 342 -3.21 -20.57 -2.21
CA ARG A 342 -3.53 -19.15 -2.33
C ARG A 342 -2.71 -18.48 -3.41
N TRP A 343 -1.41 -18.79 -3.51
CA TRP A 343 -0.55 -18.36 -4.62
C TRP A 343 -1.14 -18.74 -5.96
N ALA A 344 -1.48 -20.02 -6.14
CA ALA A 344 -2.06 -20.53 -7.38
C ALA A 344 -3.35 -19.78 -7.78
N ASN A 345 -4.21 -19.45 -6.81
CA ASN A 345 -5.42 -18.67 -7.06
C ASN A 345 -5.08 -17.22 -7.48
N LEU A 346 -4.14 -16.58 -6.79
CA LEU A 346 -3.72 -15.20 -7.11
C LEU A 346 -2.99 -15.13 -8.46
N ARG A 347 -2.20 -16.15 -8.82
CA ARG A 347 -1.54 -16.24 -10.13
C ARG A 347 -2.53 -16.29 -11.31
N GLN A 348 -3.74 -16.75 -11.08
CA GLN A 348 -4.81 -16.76 -12.09
C GLN A 348 -5.62 -15.46 -12.13
N THR A 349 -5.40 -14.55 -11.17
CA THR A 349 -6.15 -13.29 -11.01
C THR A 349 -5.19 -12.11 -10.80
N SER A 350 -5.12 -11.59 -9.60
CA SER A 350 -4.41 -10.35 -9.24
C SER A 350 -2.88 -10.42 -9.41
N PHE A 351 -2.27 -11.62 -9.41
CA PHE A 351 -0.84 -11.80 -9.61
C PHE A 351 -0.47 -12.29 -11.03
N CYS A 352 -1.39 -12.29 -11.97
CA CYS A 352 -1.01 -12.53 -13.37
C CYS A 352 -0.27 -11.30 -13.92
N ILE A 353 0.72 -11.54 -14.80
CA ILE A 353 1.58 -10.46 -15.33
C ILE A 353 0.78 -9.37 -16.02
N ALA A 354 -0.25 -9.71 -16.79
CA ALA A 354 -1.07 -8.75 -17.48
C ALA A 354 -1.83 -7.80 -16.53
N HIS A 355 -2.30 -8.32 -15.38
CA HIS A 355 -2.96 -7.49 -14.38
C HIS A 355 -1.98 -6.56 -13.67
N LEU A 356 -0.82 -7.09 -13.26
CA LEU A 356 0.24 -6.31 -12.62
C LEU A 356 0.74 -5.17 -13.54
N ASP A 357 0.94 -5.48 -14.82
CA ASP A 357 1.29 -4.47 -15.83
C ASP A 357 0.19 -3.41 -15.98
N SER A 358 -1.08 -3.82 -15.98
CA SER A 358 -2.23 -2.90 -16.07
C SER A 358 -2.31 -1.95 -14.87
N LEU A 359 -2.07 -2.43 -13.65
CA LEU A 359 -2.03 -1.59 -12.45
C LEU A 359 -0.94 -0.51 -12.56
N CYS A 360 0.25 -0.87 -13.05
CA CYS A 360 1.33 0.09 -13.28
C CYS A 360 1.02 1.04 -14.44
N ALA A 361 0.49 0.51 -15.55
CA ALA A 361 0.18 1.28 -16.75
C ALA A 361 -0.81 2.43 -16.47
N LYS A 362 -1.76 2.26 -15.55
CA LYS A 362 -2.68 3.31 -15.10
C LYS A 362 -1.93 4.60 -14.73
N TYR A 363 -0.85 4.50 -13.95
CA TYR A 363 -0.07 5.65 -13.49
C TYR A 363 0.85 6.20 -14.59
N PHE A 364 1.52 5.33 -15.34
CA PHE A 364 2.36 5.76 -16.47
C PHE A 364 1.55 6.52 -17.52
N THR A 365 0.38 6.01 -17.89
CA THR A 365 -0.53 6.67 -18.83
C THR A 365 -0.98 8.02 -18.29
N GLN A 366 -1.44 8.09 -17.04
CA GLN A 366 -1.84 9.35 -16.42
C GLN A 366 -0.73 10.40 -16.46
N TYR A 367 0.51 10.01 -16.16
CA TYR A 367 1.64 10.96 -16.17
C TYR A 367 1.98 11.42 -17.55
N GLN A 368 1.95 10.55 -18.57
CA GLN A 368 2.21 10.88 -19.96
C GLN A 368 1.11 11.80 -20.53
N GLU A 369 -0.16 11.45 -20.35
CA GLU A 369 -1.30 12.23 -20.85
C GLU A 369 -1.35 13.64 -20.25
N THR A 370 -0.94 13.78 -18.98
CA THR A 370 -0.89 15.08 -18.30
C THR A 370 0.45 15.80 -18.43
N GLY A 371 1.47 15.20 -19.07
CA GLY A 371 2.83 15.73 -19.18
C GLY A 371 3.60 15.83 -17.86
N MET A 372 3.06 15.22 -16.80
CA MET A 372 3.65 15.31 -15.46
C MET A 372 4.95 14.52 -15.31
N ASP A 373 5.19 13.51 -16.13
CA ASP A 373 6.48 12.81 -16.25
C ASP A 373 7.62 13.76 -16.62
N THR A 374 7.39 14.61 -17.63
CA THR A 374 8.33 15.62 -18.08
C THR A 374 8.55 16.72 -17.02
N ILE A 375 7.48 17.15 -16.35
CA ILE A 375 7.54 18.14 -15.27
C ILE A 375 8.34 17.56 -14.10
N GLU A 376 8.03 16.33 -13.67
CA GLU A 376 8.70 15.66 -12.56
C GLU A 376 10.20 15.50 -12.82
N ARG A 377 10.58 15.07 -14.04
CA ARG A 377 11.97 15.00 -14.47
C ARG A 377 12.66 16.35 -14.42
N ARG A 378 12.06 17.38 -14.99
CA ARG A 378 12.62 18.75 -14.98
C ARG A 378 12.89 19.27 -13.57
N LEU A 379 12.02 18.94 -12.60
CA LEU A 379 12.12 19.45 -11.24
C LEU A 379 13.08 18.65 -10.36
N TRP A 380 13.15 17.34 -10.53
CA TRP A 380 13.74 16.44 -9.54
C TRP A 380 14.80 15.48 -10.07
N ASP A 381 15.13 15.51 -11.37
CA ASP A 381 16.17 14.65 -11.92
C ASP A 381 17.54 14.91 -11.27
N GLY A 382 18.22 13.85 -10.86
CA GLY A 382 19.51 13.91 -10.16
C GLY A 382 19.46 14.32 -8.69
N HIS A 383 18.32 14.84 -8.20
CA HIS A 383 18.17 15.16 -6.78
C HIS A 383 18.32 13.91 -5.90
N ASN A 384 19.11 14.05 -4.84
CA ASN A 384 19.44 12.95 -3.91
C ASN A 384 20.06 11.73 -4.61
N GLY A 385 20.67 11.91 -5.79
CA GLY A 385 21.28 10.85 -6.59
C GLY A 385 20.28 9.93 -7.28
N ILE A 386 19.02 10.36 -7.45
CA ILE A 386 17.96 9.61 -8.11
C ILE A 386 17.69 10.24 -9.48
N GLU A 387 18.00 9.49 -10.54
CA GLU A 387 17.65 9.85 -11.91
C GLU A 387 16.18 9.53 -12.17
N ILE A 388 15.42 10.49 -12.65
CA ILE A 388 13.98 10.35 -12.96
C ILE A 388 13.81 9.99 -14.43
N ASP A 389 13.39 8.77 -14.68
CA ASP A 389 13.05 8.29 -16.03
C ASP A 389 11.81 7.38 -15.97
N ILE A 390 10.65 8.02 -15.77
CA ILE A 390 9.37 7.35 -15.59
C ILE A 390 9.04 6.40 -16.75
N PRO A 391 9.23 6.77 -18.03
CA PRO A 391 8.95 5.86 -19.15
C PRO A 391 9.77 4.57 -19.14
N SER A 392 11.07 4.63 -18.77
CA SER A 392 11.91 3.42 -18.74
C SER A 392 11.58 2.49 -17.59
N GLU A 393 11.01 3.00 -16.51
CA GLU A 393 10.62 2.20 -15.33
C GLU A 393 9.47 1.24 -15.64
N GLN A 394 8.61 1.53 -16.62
CA GLN A 394 7.56 0.60 -17.03
C GLN A 394 8.14 -0.72 -17.55
N ALA A 395 9.07 -0.64 -18.49
CA ALA A 395 9.74 -1.82 -19.03
C ALA A 395 10.60 -2.54 -17.97
N TYR A 396 11.25 -1.76 -17.09
CA TYR A 396 12.04 -2.32 -15.98
C TYR A 396 11.17 -3.15 -15.03
N ILE A 397 10.03 -2.62 -14.61
CA ILE A 397 9.09 -3.30 -13.70
C ILE A 397 8.57 -4.58 -14.35
N HIS A 398 8.14 -4.52 -15.63
CA HIS A 398 7.67 -5.70 -16.36
C HIS A 398 8.72 -6.82 -16.38
N ASN A 399 9.95 -6.51 -16.82
CA ASN A 399 11.02 -7.50 -16.92
C ASN A 399 11.36 -8.11 -15.56
N TRP A 400 11.45 -7.28 -14.52
CA TRP A 400 11.71 -7.77 -13.17
C TRP A 400 10.57 -8.66 -12.66
N LEU A 401 9.30 -8.32 -12.91
CA LEU A 401 8.14 -9.13 -12.53
C LEU A 401 8.14 -10.49 -13.23
N VAL A 402 8.51 -10.55 -14.51
CA VAL A 402 8.60 -11.83 -15.25
C VAL A 402 9.59 -12.78 -14.57
N GLU A 403 10.78 -12.27 -14.22
CA GLU A 403 11.79 -13.06 -13.51
C GLU A 403 11.33 -13.42 -12.09
N ARG A 404 10.74 -12.47 -11.36
CA ARG A 404 10.25 -12.68 -9.98
C ARG A 404 9.15 -13.72 -9.92
N LEU A 405 8.17 -13.64 -10.82
CA LEU A 405 7.07 -14.59 -10.90
C LEU A 405 7.59 -16.00 -11.24
N ALA A 406 8.52 -16.13 -12.20
CA ALA A 406 9.12 -17.41 -12.52
C ALA A 406 9.84 -18.04 -11.32
N PHE A 407 10.58 -17.23 -10.56
CA PHE A 407 11.23 -17.69 -9.34
C PHE A 407 10.21 -18.15 -8.29
N LEU A 408 9.19 -17.34 -7.99
CA LEU A 408 8.19 -17.63 -6.97
C LEU A 408 7.26 -18.79 -7.37
N ASP A 409 6.92 -18.92 -8.65
CA ASP A 409 6.17 -20.07 -9.15
C ASP A 409 6.89 -21.39 -8.86
N ALA A 410 8.22 -21.42 -8.98
CA ALA A 410 9.01 -22.58 -8.59
C ALA A 410 9.01 -22.82 -7.07
N GLN A 411 9.04 -21.75 -6.24
CA GLN A 411 9.04 -21.87 -4.78
C GLN A 411 7.67 -22.34 -4.23
N PHE A 412 6.57 -21.89 -4.85
CA PHE A 412 5.20 -22.25 -4.47
C PHE A 412 4.63 -23.41 -5.31
N HIS A 413 5.48 -24.17 -6.00
CA HIS A 413 5.13 -25.34 -6.82
C HIS A 413 3.99 -25.07 -7.82
N TYR A 414 3.88 -23.83 -8.31
CA TYR A 414 2.87 -23.42 -9.27
C TYR A 414 3.37 -23.65 -10.70
N LEU A 415 2.62 -24.44 -11.44
CA LEU A 415 2.86 -24.64 -12.87
C LEU A 415 1.80 -23.84 -13.66
N PRO A 416 2.20 -22.74 -14.33
CA PRO A 416 1.29 -22.05 -15.22
C PRO A 416 0.70 -23.00 -16.24
N ALA A 417 -0.61 -22.96 -16.42
CA ALA A 417 -1.23 -23.72 -17.49
C ALA A 417 -0.66 -23.26 -18.83
N GLN A 418 0.04 -24.13 -19.54
CA GLN A 418 0.53 -23.81 -20.87
C GLN A 418 -0.68 -23.63 -21.80
N ILE A 419 -0.80 -22.45 -22.39
CA ILE A 419 -1.78 -22.17 -23.44
C ILE A 419 -1.05 -22.26 -24.76
N HIS A 420 -1.34 -23.33 -25.53
CA HIS A 420 -0.87 -23.45 -26.89
C HIS A 420 -1.84 -22.70 -27.82
N THR A 421 -1.34 -21.71 -28.53
CA THR A 421 -2.10 -21.12 -29.65
C THR A 421 -1.99 -22.05 -30.82
N VAL A 422 -3.12 -22.61 -31.24
CA VAL A 422 -3.14 -23.54 -32.34
C VAL A 422 -3.27 -22.79 -33.66
N TYR A 423 -2.20 -22.85 -34.46
CA TYR A 423 -2.23 -22.44 -35.87
C TYR A 423 -2.38 -23.71 -36.68
N SER A 424 -3.51 -23.94 -37.32
CA SER A 424 -3.87 -25.02 -38.25
C SER A 424 -3.19 -26.38 -38.00
N PHE A 425 -3.96 -27.36 -37.57
CA PHE A 425 -3.56 -28.76 -37.57
C PHE A 425 -4.10 -29.45 -38.83
N GLU A 426 -3.25 -30.25 -39.48
CA GLU A 426 -3.71 -31.18 -40.50
C GLU A 426 -4.55 -32.29 -39.84
N ASN A 427 -5.60 -32.73 -40.55
CA ASN A 427 -6.62 -33.69 -40.11
C ASN A 427 -6.00 -34.97 -39.52
N ASP A 428 -6.10 -35.15 -38.20
CA ASP A 428 -5.81 -36.41 -37.53
C ASP A 428 -7.08 -36.97 -36.87
N GLN A 429 -7.40 -38.23 -37.18
CA GLN A 429 -8.68 -38.89 -36.87
C GLN A 429 -8.91 -39.17 -35.36
N THR A 430 -7.97 -38.79 -34.46
CA THR A 430 -8.03 -39.09 -33.01
C THR A 430 -8.17 -37.88 -32.11
N THR A 431 -8.56 -36.76 -32.69
CA THR A 431 -8.71 -35.49 -31.93
C THR A 431 -10.04 -35.45 -31.19
N ILE A 432 -10.01 -35.09 -29.90
CA ILE A 432 -11.19 -34.83 -29.08
C ILE A 432 -11.01 -33.48 -28.35
N VAL A 433 -11.99 -32.62 -28.42
CA VAL A 433 -11.98 -31.32 -27.74
C VAL A 433 -13.03 -31.32 -26.64
N PHE A 434 -12.61 -30.86 -25.45
CA PHE A 434 -13.46 -30.76 -24.29
C PHE A 434 -13.59 -29.26 -23.88
N ASP A 435 -14.72 -28.92 -23.31
CA ASP A 435 -14.82 -27.64 -22.54
C ASP A 435 -14.06 -27.76 -21.20
N LEU A 436 -13.97 -26.65 -20.47
CA LEU A 436 -13.29 -26.60 -19.16
C LEU A 436 -13.99 -27.43 -18.07
N LEU A 437 -15.21 -27.92 -18.34
CA LEU A 437 -15.97 -28.84 -17.47
C LEU A 437 -15.75 -30.30 -17.85
N GLY A 438 -14.88 -30.60 -18.85
CA GLY A 438 -14.57 -31.93 -19.30
C GLY A 438 -15.61 -32.57 -20.26
N ARG A 439 -16.55 -31.76 -20.77
CA ARG A 439 -17.56 -32.26 -21.75
C ARG A 439 -16.99 -32.18 -23.15
N ILE A 440 -17.18 -33.24 -23.94
CA ILE A 440 -16.78 -33.27 -25.36
C ILE A 440 -17.65 -32.22 -26.10
N VAL A 441 -17.00 -31.26 -26.76
CA VAL A 441 -17.65 -30.20 -27.56
C VAL A 441 -17.40 -30.37 -29.07
N ALA A 442 -16.32 -31.03 -29.43
CA ALA A 442 -15.99 -31.29 -30.84
C ALA A 442 -14.98 -32.45 -31.01
N ASN A 443 -14.89 -32.98 -32.23
CA ASN A 443 -13.85 -33.95 -32.65
C ASN A 443 -12.78 -33.27 -33.54
N SER A 444 -12.81 -31.96 -33.64
CA SER A 444 -11.89 -31.10 -34.39
C SER A 444 -11.85 -29.73 -33.76
N ILE A 445 -10.77 -28.98 -33.93
CA ILE A 445 -10.65 -27.59 -33.50
C ILE A 445 -11.22 -26.62 -34.53
N GLU A 446 -11.55 -27.09 -35.72
CA GLU A 446 -12.15 -26.27 -36.77
C GLU A 446 -13.57 -25.83 -36.38
N HIS A 447 -13.88 -24.56 -36.58
CA HIS A 447 -15.19 -23.97 -36.31
C HIS A 447 -15.61 -23.91 -34.85
N LEU A 448 -14.68 -24.05 -33.88
CA LEU A 448 -14.95 -23.78 -32.48
C LEU A 448 -15.14 -22.27 -32.27
N PRO A 449 -16.11 -21.86 -31.46
CA PRO A 449 -16.18 -20.47 -30.99
C PRO A 449 -14.91 -20.04 -30.28
N SER A 450 -14.60 -18.73 -30.29
CA SER A 450 -13.51 -18.18 -29.50
C SER A 450 -13.64 -18.60 -28.04
N GLY A 451 -12.58 -19.12 -27.46
CA GLY A 451 -12.63 -19.63 -26.08
C GLY A 451 -11.44 -20.52 -25.72
N ILE A 452 -11.45 -20.98 -24.47
CA ILE A 452 -10.43 -21.90 -23.94
C ILE A 452 -11.02 -23.30 -23.88
N TYR A 453 -10.28 -24.28 -24.42
CA TYR A 453 -10.66 -25.68 -24.50
C TYR A 453 -9.55 -26.61 -24.03
N LEU A 454 -9.91 -27.84 -23.68
CA LEU A 454 -8.97 -28.92 -23.50
C LEU A 454 -8.93 -29.78 -24.80
N TYR A 455 -7.77 -29.86 -25.40
CA TYR A 455 -7.53 -30.58 -26.64
C TYR A 455 -6.78 -31.86 -26.36
N ARG A 456 -7.35 -33.00 -26.75
CA ARG A 456 -6.71 -34.30 -26.60
C ARG A 456 -6.33 -34.87 -27.96
N HIS A 457 -5.04 -35.15 -28.12
CA HIS A 457 -4.48 -35.72 -29.33
C HIS A 457 -3.40 -36.74 -28.97
N ASN A 458 -3.42 -37.91 -29.59
CA ASN A 458 -2.46 -39.00 -29.34
C ASN A 458 -2.24 -39.34 -27.86
N GLY A 459 -3.32 -39.31 -27.06
CA GLY A 459 -3.28 -39.64 -25.65
C GLY A 459 -2.77 -38.51 -24.72
N LYS A 460 -2.30 -37.38 -25.26
CA LYS A 460 -1.94 -36.17 -24.51
C LYS A 460 -3.10 -35.20 -24.51
N THR A 461 -3.30 -34.56 -23.36
CA THR A 461 -4.31 -33.50 -23.23
C THR A 461 -3.61 -32.17 -22.99
N GLU A 462 -3.94 -31.15 -23.77
CA GLU A 462 -3.37 -29.80 -23.70
C GLU A 462 -4.49 -28.78 -23.62
N LYS A 463 -4.21 -27.62 -23.03
CA LYS A 463 -5.12 -26.49 -23.00
C LYS A 463 -4.86 -25.59 -24.21
N ILE A 464 -5.89 -25.30 -24.98
CA ILE A 464 -5.79 -24.48 -26.19
C ILE A 464 -6.67 -23.23 -26.09
N LEU A 465 -6.25 -22.18 -26.76
CA LEU A 465 -7.02 -20.95 -26.97
C LEU A 465 -7.41 -20.87 -28.44
N ILE A 466 -8.70 -20.79 -28.70
CA ILE A 466 -9.27 -20.47 -30.03
C ILE A 466 -9.54 -18.95 -30.04
N PRO A 467 -8.89 -18.20 -30.92
CA PRO A 467 -8.99 -16.74 -30.98
C PRO A 467 -10.34 -16.19 -31.34
#